data_caabf1059bf2533f1ed439a33c32de38
#
_entry.id   caabf1059bf2533f1ed439a33c32de38
#
_cell.length_a   1.000
_cell.length_b   1.000
_cell.length_c   1.000
_cell.angle_alpha   90.00
_cell.angle_beta   90.00
_cell.angle_gamma   90.00
#
_symmetry.space_group_name_H-M   'P 1'
#
loop_
_entity.id
_entity.type
_entity.pdbx_description
1 polymer ?
#
loop_
_entity_poly.entity_id
_entity_poly.type
_entity_poly.pdbx_seq_one_letter_code
_entity_poly.pdbx_strand_id
1 'polypeptide(L)'
;MRVRAFKYKNELHVYHGFIPTKTSFKAAVQTLMNKIDKNPSEFAVVIMQFENGSPFYKDRSVWNSLMSEFLGSEELFPSRFRIDYRPDLTVGDLRGKILILSRDAYADEPITGGYISGWSFAEEGTTNARITSRIAEGVLGVQDYYHVEKPEVKVKAVSDFMDWASDNSVKNAWTINHTSGYTGVISTDNTYRENAANNNPTVYRRLINGECSATGMIMMDWVGNFKSGRYEVYGDLLPQAIIINNFNYFKK
;
A
#
# COMPACT_ATOMS: atom_id res chain seq x y z
N MET A 1 -2.29 -5.68 -2.63
CA MET A 1 -2.90 -7.03 -2.88
C MET A 1 -1.88 -7.94 -3.54
N ARG A 2 -1.85 -9.22 -3.18
CA ARG A 2 -1.10 -10.25 -3.90
C ARG A 2 -2.05 -10.94 -4.86
N VAL A 3 -1.73 -10.97 -6.13
CA VAL A 3 -2.64 -11.41 -7.19
C VAL A 3 -2.00 -12.51 -8.04
N ARG A 4 -2.77 -13.55 -8.33
CA ARG A 4 -2.35 -14.69 -9.15
C ARG A 4 -3.46 -15.08 -10.12
N ALA A 5 -3.09 -15.64 -11.28
CA ALA A 5 -4.05 -16.32 -12.14
C ALA A 5 -4.57 -17.60 -11.47
N PHE A 6 -5.88 -17.78 -11.46
CA PHE A 6 -6.53 -18.99 -10.93
C PHE A 6 -6.71 -19.99 -12.06
N LYS A 7 -5.97 -21.11 -12.00
CA LYS A 7 -5.83 -22.07 -13.10
C LYS A 7 -7.12 -22.58 -13.72
N TYR A 8 -8.15 -22.80 -12.89
CA TYR A 8 -9.36 -23.46 -13.35
C TYR A 8 -10.43 -22.53 -13.90
N LYS A 9 -10.30 -21.21 -13.72
CA LYS A 9 -11.32 -20.23 -14.09
C LYS A 9 -10.83 -19.16 -15.06
N ASN A 10 -9.54 -19.20 -15.42
CA ASN A 10 -8.90 -18.19 -16.26
C ASN A 10 -9.21 -16.76 -15.79
N GLU A 11 -9.13 -16.53 -14.47
CA GLU A 11 -9.38 -15.26 -13.84
C GLU A 11 -8.32 -14.93 -12.77
N LEU A 12 -8.18 -13.66 -12.43
CA LEU A 12 -7.26 -13.19 -11.39
C LEU A 12 -7.91 -13.34 -10.00
N HIS A 13 -7.20 -13.96 -9.06
CA HIS A 13 -7.60 -14.08 -7.66
C HIS A 13 -6.60 -13.43 -6.72
N VAL A 14 -7.12 -12.97 -5.58
CA VAL A 14 -6.28 -12.52 -4.46
C VAL A 14 -5.78 -13.72 -3.68
N TYR A 15 -4.48 -13.73 -3.39
CA TYR A 15 -3.81 -14.83 -2.70
C TYR A 15 -3.05 -14.34 -1.47
N HIS A 16 -2.79 -15.26 -0.55
CA HIS A 16 -1.82 -15.12 0.53
C HIS A 16 -0.85 -16.30 0.47
N GLY A 17 0.34 -16.10 -0.08
CA GLY A 17 1.25 -17.20 -0.41
C GLY A 17 0.61 -18.15 -1.43
N PHE A 18 0.55 -19.44 -1.10
CA PHE A 18 -0.11 -20.45 -1.93
C PHE A 18 -1.62 -20.61 -1.67
N ILE A 19 -2.16 -19.91 -0.69
CA ILE A 19 -3.55 -20.03 -0.27
C ILE A 19 -4.41 -19.03 -1.07
N PRO A 20 -5.37 -19.49 -1.89
CA PRO A 20 -6.33 -18.60 -2.53
C PRO A 20 -7.30 -18.03 -1.49
N THR A 21 -7.57 -16.75 -1.57
CA THR A 21 -8.71 -16.17 -0.85
C THR A 21 -10.00 -16.49 -1.61
N LYS A 22 -11.16 -16.24 -0.97
CA LYS A 22 -12.47 -16.39 -1.64
C LYS A 22 -12.79 -15.25 -2.62
N THR A 23 -11.85 -14.29 -2.80
CA THR A 23 -12.09 -13.05 -3.52
C THR A 23 -11.30 -13.03 -4.83
N SER A 24 -11.99 -12.83 -5.96
CA SER A 24 -11.33 -12.51 -7.22
C SER A 24 -10.83 -11.06 -7.22
N PHE A 25 -9.82 -10.76 -8.05
CA PHE A 25 -9.34 -9.39 -8.21
C PHE A 25 -10.44 -8.46 -8.73
N LYS A 26 -11.24 -8.95 -9.69
CA LYS A 26 -12.44 -8.25 -10.19
C LYS A 26 -13.39 -7.88 -9.05
N ALA A 27 -13.75 -8.83 -8.18
CA ALA A 27 -14.65 -8.57 -7.06
C ALA A 27 -14.07 -7.56 -6.06
N ALA A 28 -12.75 -7.61 -5.79
CA ALA A 28 -12.09 -6.65 -4.93
C ALA A 28 -12.15 -5.22 -5.50
N VAL A 29 -11.80 -5.05 -6.78
CA VAL A 29 -11.86 -3.74 -7.44
C VAL A 29 -13.30 -3.25 -7.59
N GLN A 30 -14.26 -4.13 -7.92
CA GLN A 30 -15.68 -3.79 -7.97
C GLN A 30 -16.20 -3.26 -6.63
N THR A 31 -15.74 -3.85 -5.52
CA THR A 31 -16.08 -3.38 -4.17
C THR A 31 -15.59 -1.94 -3.94
N LEU A 32 -14.37 -1.63 -4.39
CA LEU A 32 -13.83 -0.26 -4.32
C LEU A 32 -14.64 0.70 -5.21
N MET A 33 -14.94 0.33 -6.46
CA MET A 33 -15.76 1.13 -7.36
C MET A 33 -17.12 1.45 -6.74
N ASN A 34 -17.81 0.45 -6.18
CA ASN A 34 -19.10 0.63 -5.51
C ASN A 34 -19.02 1.57 -4.29
N LYS A 35 -17.91 1.56 -3.57
CA LYS A 35 -17.67 2.47 -2.44
C LYS A 35 -17.44 3.91 -2.93
N ILE A 36 -16.66 4.08 -3.96
CA ILE A 36 -16.36 5.38 -4.57
C ILE A 36 -17.61 5.99 -5.20
N ASP A 37 -18.44 5.19 -5.90
CA ASP A 37 -19.71 5.66 -6.45
C ASP A 37 -20.65 6.22 -5.39
N LYS A 38 -20.68 5.62 -4.21
CA LYS A 38 -21.47 6.09 -3.07
C LYS A 38 -20.84 7.31 -2.37
N ASN A 39 -19.55 7.48 -2.51
CA ASN A 39 -18.77 8.52 -1.86
C ASN A 39 -17.77 9.11 -2.86
N PRO A 40 -18.19 9.97 -3.80
CA PRO A 40 -17.36 10.42 -4.92
C PRO A 40 -16.20 11.34 -4.51
N SER A 41 -16.16 11.79 -3.26
CA SER A 41 -15.02 12.49 -2.67
C SER A 41 -13.87 11.54 -2.30
N GLU A 42 -14.16 10.23 -2.20
CA GLU A 42 -13.18 9.21 -1.84
C GLU A 42 -12.39 8.70 -3.05
N PHE A 43 -11.27 8.05 -2.78
CA PHE A 43 -10.43 7.39 -3.76
C PHE A 43 -9.79 6.13 -3.16
N ALA A 44 -9.15 5.33 -4.01
CA ALA A 44 -8.35 4.20 -3.55
C ALA A 44 -7.00 4.14 -4.26
N VAL A 45 -5.96 3.75 -3.52
CA VAL A 45 -4.67 3.34 -4.07
C VAL A 45 -4.52 1.85 -3.83
N VAL A 46 -4.43 1.08 -4.90
CA VAL A 46 -4.24 -0.37 -4.86
C VAL A 46 -2.81 -0.67 -5.25
N ILE A 47 -2.03 -1.21 -4.33
CA ILE A 47 -0.69 -1.71 -4.61
C ILE A 47 -0.79 -3.22 -4.73
N MET A 48 -0.43 -3.74 -5.90
CA MET A 48 -0.50 -5.17 -6.18
C MET A 48 0.86 -5.75 -6.56
N GLN A 49 0.99 -7.05 -6.39
CA GLN A 49 2.14 -7.82 -6.86
C GLN A 49 1.67 -9.18 -7.37
N PHE A 50 2.45 -9.76 -8.27
CA PHE A 50 2.30 -11.15 -8.68
C PHE A 50 2.67 -12.08 -7.51
N GLU A 51 1.79 -13.00 -7.14
CA GLU A 51 2.06 -13.96 -6.07
C GLU A 51 2.74 -15.20 -6.61
N ASN A 52 4.04 -15.34 -6.37
CA ASN A 52 4.90 -16.39 -6.92
C ASN A 52 5.08 -17.62 -6.00
N GLY A 53 4.35 -17.69 -4.88
CA GLY A 53 4.59 -18.64 -3.78
C GLY A 53 4.25 -20.12 -4.02
N SER A 54 3.93 -20.57 -5.25
CA SER A 54 3.65 -21.98 -5.53
C SER A 54 4.51 -22.55 -6.66
N PRO A 55 5.12 -23.72 -6.48
CA PRO A 55 5.83 -24.40 -7.56
C PRO A 55 4.91 -24.85 -8.70
N PHE A 56 3.59 -24.86 -8.48
CA PHE A 56 2.62 -25.40 -9.44
C PHE A 56 1.99 -24.36 -10.36
N TYR A 57 2.16 -23.06 -10.10
CA TYR A 57 1.49 -21.98 -10.85
C TYR A 57 2.43 -20.79 -11.04
N LYS A 58 3.41 -20.96 -11.94
CA LYS A 58 4.37 -19.90 -12.31
C LYS A 58 4.05 -19.27 -13.65
N ASP A 59 2.83 -19.41 -14.15
CA ASP A 59 2.52 -18.89 -15.48
C ASP A 59 2.34 -17.39 -15.43
N ARG A 60 3.48 -16.70 -15.49
CA ARG A 60 3.58 -15.25 -15.56
C ARG A 60 2.88 -14.71 -16.81
N SER A 61 2.92 -15.45 -17.92
CA SER A 61 2.32 -15.01 -19.18
C SER A 61 0.81 -14.94 -19.10
N VAL A 62 0.17 -15.91 -18.45
CA VAL A 62 -1.27 -15.90 -18.20
C VAL A 62 -1.65 -14.75 -17.27
N TRP A 63 -0.86 -14.52 -16.21
CA TRP A 63 -1.10 -13.40 -15.31
C TRP A 63 -1.00 -12.06 -16.04
N ASN A 64 0.04 -11.87 -16.88
CA ASN A 64 0.24 -10.66 -17.68
C ASN A 64 -0.95 -10.41 -18.61
N SER A 65 -1.41 -11.44 -19.31
CA SER A 65 -2.56 -11.36 -20.21
C SER A 65 -3.83 -10.95 -19.50
N LEU A 66 -4.16 -11.63 -18.38
CA LEU A 66 -5.35 -11.33 -17.60
C LEU A 66 -5.30 -9.94 -16.93
N MET A 67 -4.13 -9.49 -16.49
CA MET A 67 -3.96 -8.13 -15.96
C MET A 67 -4.15 -7.08 -17.04
N SER A 68 -3.55 -7.29 -18.22
CA SER A 68 -3.69 -6.37 -19.35
C SER A 68 -5.14 -6.27 -19.83
N GLU A 69 -5.83 -7.42 -19.92
CA GLU A 69 -7.25 -7.47 -20.24
C GLU A 69 -8.09 -6.71 -19.19
N PHE A 70 -7.87 -7.00 -17.91
CA PHE A 70 -8.62 -6.35 -16.83
C PHE A 70 -8.45 -4.84 -16.84
N LEU A 71 -7.20 -4.37 -16.87
CA LEU A 71 -6.89 -2.94 -16.79
C LEU A 71 -7.26 -2.17 -18.06
N GLY A 72 -7.33 -2.85 -19.22
CA GLY A 72 -7.75 -2.26 -20.49
C GLY A 72 -9.26 -2.25 -20.74
N SER A 73 -10.03 -3.10 -20.03
CA SER A 73 -11.45 -3.31 -20.30
C SER A 73 -12.34 -2.23 -19.69
N GLU A 74 -13.21 -1.63 -20.50
CA GLU A 74 -14.25 -0.71 -20.02
C GLU A 74 -15.32 -1.42 -19.17
N GLU A 75 -15.57 -2.70 -19.43
CA GLU A 75 -16.53 -3.48 -18.65
C GLU A 75 -15.99 -3.84 -17.27
N LEU A 76 -14.71 -4.29 -17.19
CA LEU A 76 -14.12 -4.78 -15.96
C LEU A 76 -13.60 -3.65 -15.06
N PHE A 77 -13.00 -2.63 -15.66
CA PHE A 77 -12.45 -1.47 -14.98
C PHE A 77 -12.70 -0.21 -15.82
N PRO A 78 -13.86 0.44 -15.67
CA PRO A 78 -14.26 1.59 -16.47
C PRO A 78 -13.27 2.76 -16.40
N SER A 79 -13.07 3.48 -17.51
CA SER A 79 -12.14 4.59 -17.63
C SER A 79 -12.41 5.72 -16.63
N ARG A 80 -13.67 5.93 -16.24
CA ARG A 80 -14.04 6.92 -15.21
C ARG A 80 -13.38 6.70 -13.85
N PHE A 81 -12.98 5.47 -13.53
CA PHE A 81 -12.29 5.14 -12.28
C PHE A 81 -10.77 5.11 -12.43
N ARG A 82 -10.23 5.09 -13.65
CA ARG A 82 -8.80 4.95 -13.88
C ARG A 82 -8.09 6.29 -13.77
N ILE A 83 -6.88 6.25 -13.24
CA ILE A 83 -5.96 7.38 -13.24
C ILE A 83 -4.54 6.86 -13.40
N ASP A 84 -3.75 7.53 -14.22
CA ASP A 84 -2.33 7.27 -14.35
C ASP A 84 -1.56 8.01 -13.27
N TYR A 85 -0.48 7.39 -12.81
CA TYR A 85 0.40 8.01 -11.84
C TYR A 85 1.09 9.26 -12.41
N ARG A 86 1.16 10.29 -11.61
CA ARG A 86 2.06 11.44 -11.75
C ARG A 86 2.59 11.81 -10.37
N PRO A 87 3.83 12.32 -10.26
CA PRO A 87 4.40 12.69 -8.95
C PRO A 87 3.64 13.83 -8.26
N ASP A 88 2.98 14.69 -9.03
CA ASP A 88 2.21 15.85 -8.57
C ASP A 88 0.72 15.59 -8.33
N LEU A 89 0.27 14.32 -8.35
CA LEU A 89 -1.13 13.98 -8.07
C LEU A 89 -1.57 14.49 -6.71
N THR A 90 -2.61 15.28 -6.70
CA THR A 90 -3.28 15.75 -5.48
C THR A 90 -4.42 14.82 -5.07
N VAL A 91 -4.90 14.95 -3.83
CA VAL A 91 -6.13 14.30 -3.39
C VAL A 91 -7.32 14.69 -4.28
N GLY A 92 -7.35 15.94 -4.77
CA GLY A 92 -8.37 16.42 -5.71
C GLY A 92 -8.39 15.62 -7.01
N ASP A 93 -7.21 15.34 -7.59
CA ASP A 93 -7.08 14.54 -8.82
C ASP A 93 -7.51 13.08 -8.63
N LEU A 94 -7.30 12.54 -7.41
CA LEU A 94 -7.61 11.15 -7.08
C LEU A 94 -9.09 10.92 -6.78
N ARG A 95 -9.85 11.93 -6.39
CA ARG A 95 -11.28 11.77 -6.04
C ARG A 95 -12.07 11.10 -7.15
N GLY A 96 -12.88 10.14 -6.78
CA GLY A 96 -13.65 9.33 -7.70
C GLY A 96 -12.83 8.28 -8.48
N LYS A 97 -11.53 8.12 -8.18
CA LYS A 97 -10.59 7.30 -8.94
C LYS A 97 -9.99 6.16 -8.11
N ILE A 98 -9.45 5.18 -8.83
CA ILE A 98 -8.64 4.10 -8.29
C ILE A 98 -7.30 4.13 -9.01
N LEU A 99 -6.24 4.45 -8.27
CA LEU A 99 -4.88 4.33 -8.76
C LEU A 99 -4.38 2.91 -8.49
N ILE A 100 -4.09 2.16 -9.55
CA ILE A 100 -3.50 0.82 -9.43
C ILE A 100 -2.00 0.92 -9.68
N LEU A 101 -1.21 0.56 -8.68
CA LEU A 101 0.23 0.45 -8.75
C LEU A 101 0.63 -1.02 -8.69
N SER A 102 1.47 -1.47 -9.61
CA SER A 102 1.95 -2.84 -9.64
C SER A 102 3.44 -2.92 -9.34
N ARG A 103 3.82 -3.83 -8.44
CA ARG A 103 5.23 -4.16 -8.18
C ARG A 103 5.82 -5.11 -9.22
N ASP A 104 5.02 -5.54 -10.19
CA ASP A 104 5.38 -6.44 -11.26
C ASP A 104 4.89 -5.89 -12.59
N ALA A 105 5.76 -5.89 -13.60
CA ALA A 105 5.37 -5.54 -14.96
C ALA A 105 4.41 -6.61 -15.52
N TYR A 106 3.33 -6.17 -16.15
CA TYR A 106 2.33 -7.03 -16.80
C TYR A 106 2.19 -6.77 -18.31
N ALA A 107 2.82 -5.70 -18.76
CA ALA A 107 2.95 -5.32 -20.17
C ALA A 107 4.28 -4.57 -20.34
N ASP A 108 4.67 -4.29 -21.57
CA ASP A 108 5.86 -3.49 -21.89
C ASP A 108 5.73 -2.06 -21.30
N GLU A 109 4.50 -1.51 -21.35
CA GLU A 109 4.14 -0.26 -20.70
C GLU A 109 2.88 -0.46 -19.84
N PRO A 110 2.76 0.23 -18.68
CA PRO A 110 1.53 0.19 -17.90
C PRO A 110 0.33 0.67 -18.72
N ILE A 111 -0.79 -0.09 -18.69
CA ILE A 111 -2.03 0.29 -19.40
C ILE A 111 -2.72 1.45 -18.69
N THR A 112 -2.68 1.45 -17.36
CA THR A 112 -3.13 2.53 -16.49
C THR A 112 -2.42 2.42 -15.14
N GLY A 113 -2.46 3.48 -14.34
CA GLY A 113 -1.82 3.52 -13.03
C GLY A 113 -0.31 3.68 -13.13
N GLY A 114 0.45 2.70 -12.62
CA GLY A 114 1.90 2.74 -12.67
C GLY A 114 2.58 1.44 -12.24
N TYR A 115 3.82 1.28 -12.68
CA TYR A 115 4.70 0.18 -12.31
C TYR A 115 5.73 0.64 -11.28
N ILE A 116 5.88 -0.12 -10.19
CA ILE A 116 6.88 0.14 -9.14
C ILE A 116 8.06 -0.79 -9.34
N SER A 117 9.25 -0.21 -9.45
CA SER A 117 10.52 -0.94 -9.49
C SER A 117 11.40 -0.56 -8.28
N GLY A 118 12.26 -1.47 -7.85
CA GLY A 118 13.22 -1.23 -6.78
C GLY A 118 12.65 -1.25 -5.35
N TRP A 119 11.45 -1.79 -5.15
CA TRP A 119 10.90 -2.00 -3.81
C TRP A 119 11.62 -3.15 -3.11
N SER A 120 12.17 -2.89 -1.92
CA SER A 120 12.70 -3.90 -1.02
C SER A 120 11.84 -3.98 0.25
N PHE A 121 11.67 -5.19 0.78
CA PHE A 121 10.98 -5.46 2.05
C PHE A 121 11.93 -6.02 3.14
N ALA A 122 13.21 -6.11 2.84
CA ALA A 122 14.22 -6.67 3.76
C ALA A 122 15.14 -5.61 4.35
N GLU A 123 15.07 -4.37 3.84
CA GLU A 123 15.94 -3.29 4.27
C GLU A 123 15.47 -2.67 5.59
N GLU A 124 16.39 -2.47 6.52
CA GLU A 124 16.14 -1.78 7.79
C GLU A 124 15.87 -0.28 7.61
N GLY A 125 16.28 0.28 6.49
CA GLY A 125 16.15 1.70 6.17
C GLY A 125 15.14 2.01 5.08
N THR A 126 15.16 3.25 4.64
CA THR A 126 14.36 3.72 3.50
C THR A 126 14.97 3.25 2.19
N THR A 127 14.16 2.65 1.33
CA THR A 127 14.52 2.34 -0.06
C THR A 127 13.92 3.37 -1.01
N ASN A 128 14.69 3.77 -2.03
CA ASN A 128 14.21 4.64 -3.10
C ASN A 128 13.76 3.76 -4.29
N ALA A 129 12.47 3.51 -4.36
CA ALA A 129 11.83 2.88 -5.48
C ALA A 129 11.43 3.91 -6.54
N ARG A 130 10.98 3.45 -7.69
CA ARG A 130 10.46 4.30 -8.77
C ARG A 130 9.04 3.88 -9.12
N ILE A 131 8.22 4.86 -9.48
CA ILE A 131 6.94 4.60 -10.12
C ILE A 131 7.05 5.13 -11.55
N THR A 132 6.75 4.27 -12.53
CA THR A 132 6.70 4.63 -13.95
C THR A 132 5.29 4.40 -14.46
N SER A 133 4.70 5.40 -15.08
CA SER A 133 3.42 5.34 -15.79
C SER A 133 3.61 5.62 -17.27
N ARG A 134 2.53 5.61 -18.05
CA ARG A 134 2.56 6.01 -19.48
C ARG A 134 2.93 7.47 -19.69
N ILE A 135 2.77 8.32 -18.67
CA ILE A 135 2.85 9.78 -18.81
C ILE A 135 3.92 10.42 -17.92
N ALA A 136 4.40 9.72 -16.90
CA ALA A 136 5.36 10.27 -15.95
C ALA A 136 6.15 9.19 -15.23
N GLU A 137 7.27 9.62 -14.65
CA GLU A 137 8.05 8.86 -13.68
C GLU A 137 8.18 9.66 -12.38
N GLY A 138 8.37 8.96 -11.28
CA GLY A 138 8.58 9.60 -9.98
C GLY A 138 9.31 8.72 -8.97
N VAL A 139 9.76 9.34 -7.90
CA VAL A 139 10.40 8.68 -6.76
C VAL A 139 9.32 8.17 -5.81
N LEU A 140 9.51 6.95 -5.34
CA LEU A 140 8.75 6.36 -4.26
C LEU A 140 9.70 6.00 -3.11
N GLY A 141 9.61 6.73 -2.02
CA GLY A 141 10.26 6.32 -0.77
C GLY A 141 9.46 5.18 -0.13
N VAL A 142 10.14 4.13 0.27
CA VAL A 142 9.51 2.99 0.94
C VAL A 142 10.30 2.62 2.19
N GLN A 143 9.62 2.51 3.32
CA GLN A 143 10.10 1.81 4.49
C GLN A 143 9.25 0.55 4.64
N ASP A 144 9.84 -0.63 4.43
CA ASP A 144 9.19 -1.94 4.51
C ASP A 144 10.09 -2.97 5.19
N TYR A 145 10.63 -2.62 6.37
CA TYR A 145 11.33 -3.58 7.23
C TYR A 145 10.31 -4.52 7.85
N TYR A 146 9.96 -5.57 7.10
CA TYR A 146 8.82 -6.44 7.39
C TYR A 146 9.16 -7.55 8.39
N HIS A 147 10.35 -8.17 8.26
CA HIS A 147 10.86 -9.15 9.22
C HIS A 147 11.69 -8.42 10.27
N VAL A 148 11.09 -8.17 11.42
CA VAL A 148 11.65 -7.33 12.47
C VAL A 148 12.48 -8.17 13.43
N GLU A 149 13.80 -8.16 13.28
CA GLU A 149 14.72 -8.84 14.20
C GLU A 149 14.78 -8.10 15.54
N LYS A 150 14.79 -6.78 15.50
CA LYS A 150 14.90 -5.89 16.66
C LYS A 150 13.78 -4.84 16.64
N PRO A 151 12.83 -4.89 17.58
CA PRO A 151 11.70 -3.95 17.62
C PRO A 151 12.14 -2.48 17.62
N GLU A 152 13.20 -2.12 18.33
CA GLU A 152 13.73 -0.75 18.40
C GLU A 152 14.24 -0.26 17.05
N VAL A 153 14.80 -1.15 16.22
CA VAL A 153 15.26 -0.81 14.86
C VAL A 153 14.08 -0.47 13.97
N LYS A 154 12.99 -1.25 14.07
CA LYS A 154 11.76 -0.97 13.32
C LYS A 154 11.13 0.35 13.74
N VAL A 155 11.02 0.61 15.03
CA VAL A 155 10.50 1.88 15.56
C VAL A 155 11.34 3.07 15.05
N LYS A 156 12.67 2.90 15.06
CA LYS A 156 13.58 3.92 14.52
C LYS A 156 13.37 4.11 13.01
N ALA A 157 13.31 3.02 12.22
CA ALA A 157 13.10 3.09 10.77
C ALA A 157 11.78 3.79 10.40
N VAL A 158 10.69 3.48 11.12
CA VAL A 158 9.39 4.15 10.96
C VAL A 158 9.50 5.65 11.26
N SER A 159 10.21 6.01 12.35
CA SER A 159 10.38 7.41 12.76
C SER A 159 11.26 8.20 11.80
N ASP A 160 12.42 7.66 11.43
CA ASP A 160 13.34 8.29 10.47
C ASP A 160 12.66 8.52 9.12
N PHE A 161 11.80 7.58 8.71
CA PHE A 161 11.05 7.72 7.48
C PHE A 161 10.00 8.85 7.55
N MET A 162 9.39 9.07 8.71
CA MET A 162 8.48 10.22 8.89
C MET A 162 9.24 11.55 8.79
N ASP A 163 10.47 11.61 9.30
CA ASP A 163 11.33 12.78 9.17
C ASP A 163 11.70 13.01 7.70
N TRP A 164 12.10 11.95 7.00
CA TRP A 164 12.41 12.02 5.57
C TRP A 164 11.17 12.45 4.74
N ALA A 165 9.98 11.90 5.01
CA ALA A 165 8.75 12.27 4.33
C ALA A 165 8.32 13.72 4.60
N SER A 166 8.75 14.29 5.72
CA SER A 166 8.48 15.68 6.12
C SER A 166 9.50 16.68 5.55
N ASP A 167 10.59 16.21 4.97
CA ASP A 167 11.61 17.08 4.36
C ASP A 167 11.06 17.71 3.07
N ASN A 168 11.16 19.03 2.99
CA ASN A 168 10.73 19.79 1.82
C ASN A 168 11.46 19.42 0.53
N SER A 169 12.65 18.83 0.61
CA SER A 169 13.43 18.38 -0.54
C SER A 169 12.79 17.20 -1.29
N VAL A 170 11.89 16.45 -0.64
CA VAL A 170 11.21 15.28 -1.21
C VAL A 170 9.74 15.54 -1.57
N LYS A 171 9.34 16.79 -1.73
CA LYS A 171 7.95 17.21 -1.99
C LYS A 171 7.22 16.44 -3.10
N ASN A 172 7.94 16.00 -4.13
CA ASN A 172 7.37 15.28 -5.26
C ASN A 172 7.58 13.77 -5.17
N ALA A 173 8.10 13.28 -4.04
CA ALA A 173 8.22 11.86 -3.79
C ALA A 173 6.94 11.33 -3.15
N TRP A 174 6.42 10.24 -3.67
CA TRP A 174 5.42 9.47 -2.95
C TRP A 174 6.10 8.65 -1.87
N THR A 175 5.39 8.41 -0.77
CA THR A 175 5.99 7.79 0.41
C THR A 175 5.07 6.71 0.97
N ILE A 176 5.65 5.55 1.30
CA ILE A 176 4.94 4.44 1.94
C ILE A 176 5.75 4.00 3.16
N ASN A 177 5.15 4.15 4.33
CA ASN A 177 5.72 3.75 5.60
C ASN A 177 4.96 2.56 6.19
N HIS A 178 5.59 1.42 6.29
CA HIS A 178 5.00 0.23 6.88
C HIS A 178 5.21 0.21 8.39
N THR A 179 4.15 0.40 9.16
CA THR A 179 4.14 0.01 10.57
C THR A 179 3.83 -1.48 10.73
N SER A 180 3.31 -2.12 9.67
CA SER A 180 3.10 -3.57 9.59
C SER A 180 4.42 -4.34 9.58
N GLY A 181 4.37 -5.60 10.00
CA GLY A 181 5.51 -6.50 10.09
C GLY A 181 5.35 -7.47 11.24
N TYR A 182 6.30 -8.38 11.42
CA TYR A 182 6.30 -9.33 12.53
C TYR A 182 7.66 -9.39 13.22
N THR A 183 7.66 -9.63 14.52
CA THR A 183 8.88 -9.76 15.35
C THR A 183 9.28 -11.23 15.49
N GLY A 184 10.59 -11.51 15.53
CA GLY A 184 11.14 -12.82 15.81
C GLY A 184 11.24 -13.75 14.58
N VAL A 185 11.51 -15.03 14.84
CA VAL A 185 11.89 -16.03 13.81
C VAL A 185 10.69 -16.52 13.00
N ILE A 186 9.51 -16.59 13.62
CA ILE A 186 8.29 -17.15 13.00
C ILE A 186 7.17 -16.13 13.09
N SER A 187 6.50 -15.89 11.97
CA SER A 187 5.31 -15.04 11.93
C SER A 187 4.12 -15.75 12.59
N THR A 188 3.57 -15.13 13.62
CA THR A 188 2.35 -15.55 14.31
C THR A 188 1.48 -14.34 14.58
N ASP A 189 0.21 -14.54 14.88
CA ASP A 189 -0.68 -13.45 15.28
C ASP A 189 -0.09 -12.59 16.41
N ASN A 190 0.59 -13.21 17.39
CA ASN A 190 1.20 -12.48 18.50
C ASN A 190 2.37 -11.62 18.04
N THR A 191 3.22 -12.10 17.13
CA THR A 191 4.38 -11.34 16.65
C THR A 191 3.96 -10.15 15.77
N TYR A 192 2.86 -10.27 15.03
CA TYR A 192 2.26 -9.12 14.33
C TYR A 192 1.64 -8.12 15.30
N ARG A 193 0.94 -8.57 16.36
CA ARG A 193 0.37 -7.70 17.38
C ARG A 193 1.43 -6.93 18.15
N GLU A 194 2.50 -7.60 18.50
CA GLU A 194 3.65 -6.98 19.18
C GLU A 194 4.28 -5.90 18.31
N ASN A 195 4.53 -6.18 17.05
CA ASN A 195 5.04 -5.20 16.11
C ASN A 195 4.10 -3.99 15.97
N ALA A 196 2.79 -4.23 15.81
CA ALA A 196 1.81 -3.16 15.72
C ALA A 196 1.76 -2.30 16.99
N ALA A 197 1.83 -2.93 18.17
CA ALA A 197 1.83 -2.23 19.46
C ALA A 197 3.09 -1.38 19.69
N ASN A 198 4.20 -1.70 19.06
CA ASN A 198 5.42 -0.88 19.13
C ASN A 198 5.37 0.30 18.14
N ASN A 199 4.87 0.09 16.93
CA ASN A 199 5.01 1.04 15.85
C ASN A 199 3.81 2.00 15.69
N ASN A 200 2.57 1.52 15.76
CA ASN A 200 1.40 2.39 15.58
C ASN A 200 1.30 3.48 16.66
N PRO A 201 1.51 3.19 17.98
CA PRO A 201 1.55 4.23 19.01
C PRO A 201 2.69 5.24 18.82
N THR A 202 3.80 4.83 18.25
CA THR A 202 4.93 5.74 17.95
C THR A 202 4.51 6.77 16.90
N VAL A 203 3.94 6.33 15.79
CA VAL A 203 3.40 7.24 14.76
C VAL A 203 2.31 8.15 15.34
N TYR A 204 1.37 7.57 16.11
CA TYR A 204 0.31 8.34 16.76
C TYR A 204 0.88 9.47 17.62
N ARG A 205 1.81 9.16 18.55
CA ARG A 205 2.42 10.17 19.44
C ARG A 205 3.13 11.28 18.67
N ARG A 206 3.89 10.94 17.63
CA ARG A 206 4.59 11.94 16.81
C ARG A 206 3.61 12.89 16.11
N LEU A 207 2.48 12.38 15.65
CA LEU A 207 1.44 13.20 15.00
C LEU A 207 0.77 14.16 15.98
N ILE A 208 0.32 13.65 17.14
CA ILE A 208 -0.38 14.50 18.13
C ILE A 208 0.53 15.54 18.78
N ASN A 209 1.85 15.25 18.86
CA ASN A 209 2.85 16.18 19.36
C ASN A 209 3.31 17.20 18.29
N GLY A 210 2.87 17.07 17.03
CA GLY A 210 3.29 17.94 15.93
C GLY A 210 4.75 17.79 15.52
N GLU A 211 5.34 16.60 15.75
CA GLU A 211 6.74 16.31 15.47
C GLU A 211 7.03 16.03 13.99
N CYS A 212 5.99 15.88 13.17
CA CYS A 212 6.15 15.67 11.74
C CYS A 212 5.03 16.35 10.96
N SER A 213 5.35 16.82 9.75
CA SER A 213 4.39 17.50 8.86
C SER A 213 3.74 16.55 7.86
N ALA A 214 4.35 15.41 7.58
CA ALA A 214 3.85 14.42 6.63
C ALA A 214 4.10 13.00 7.11
N THR A 215 3.17 12.10 6.83
CA THR A 215 3.30 10.66 7.11
C THR A 215 3.52 9.84 5.85
N GLY A 216 3.13 10.39 4.69
CA GLY A 216 2.89 9.58 3.51
C GLY A 216 1.75 8.58 3.72
N MET A 217 1.70 7.55 2.91
CA MET A 217 0.80 6.41 3.10
C MET A 217 1.31 5.52 4.23
N ILE A 218 0.47 5.25 5.22
CA ILE A 218 0.79 4.31 6.29
C ILE A 218 0.17 2.95 5.98
N MET A 219 1.00 1.92 5.92
CA MET A 219 0.57 0.52 5.81
C MET A 219 0.63 -0.12 7.19
N MET A 220 -0.54 -0.34 7.80
CA MET A 220 -0.65 -0.78 9.19
C MET A 220 -1.52 -2.03 9.36
N ASP A 221 -1.23 -2.79 10.40
CA ASP A 221 -2.07 -3.88 10.85
C ASP A 221 -3.09 -3.39 11.89
N TRP A 222 -4.21 -4.11 12.03
CA TRP A 222 -5.32 -3.85 12.98
C TRP A 222 -6.00 -2.49 12.82
N VAL A 223 -6.18 -2.01 11.61
CA VAL A 223 -6.99 -0.80 11.34
C VAL A 223 -8.38 -0.96 11.97
N GLY A 224 -8.81 0.04 12.75
CA GLY A 224 -10.10 0.07 13.42
C GLY A 224 -10.14 -0.58 14.82
N ASN A 225 -9.02 -1.13 15.32
CA ASN A 225 -8.97 -1.75 16.63
C ASN A 225 -8.00 -1.03 17.57
N PHE A 226 -8.45 -0.60 18.75
CA PHE A 226 -7.56 -0.09 19.80
C PHE A 226 -6.69 -1.21 20.39
N LYS A 227 -7.29 -2.38 20.65
CA LYS A 227 -6.63 -3.56 21.23
C LYS A 227 -6.77 -4.79 20.38
N SER A 228 -5.75 -5.65 20.43
CA SER A 228 -5.78 -7.01 19.88
C SER A 228 -5.11 -7.97 20.87
N GLY A 229 -5.91 -8.82 21.52
CA GLY A 229 -5.47 -9.60 22.66
C GLY A 229 -5.02 -8.68 23.81
N ARG A 230 -3.82 -8.92 24.33
CA ARG A 230 -3.22 -8.09 25.39
C ARG A 230 -2.56 -6.81 24.90
N TYR A 231 -2.44 -6.62 23.58
CA TYR A 231 -1.69 -5.54 22.97
C TYR A 231 -2.59 -4.34 22.65
N GLU A 232 -2.12 -3.13 22.95
CA GLU A 232 -2.71 -1.87 22.49
C GLU A 232 -2.08 -1.51 21.14
N VAL A 233 -2.86 -1.64 20.07
CA VAL A 233 -2.37 -1.52 18.68
C VAL A 233 -2.74 -0.20 18.02
N TYR A 234 -3.51 0.64 18.67
CA TYR A 234 -3.87 2.02 18.24
C TYR A 234 -4.44 2.12 16.82
N GLY A 235 -5.02 1.03 16.31
CA GLY A 235 -5.50 0.97 14.94
C GLY A 235 -6.73 1.81 14.64
N ASP A 236 -7.46 2.26 15.65
CA ASP A 236 -8.55 3.23 15.56
C ASP A 236 -8.07 4.66 15.77
N LEU A 237 -7.06 4.88 16.62
CA LEU A 237 -6.56 6.21 16.94
C LEU A 237 -5.65 6.78 15.86
N LEU A 238 -4.79 5.95 15.26
CA LEU A 238 -3.82 6.41 14.28
C LEU A 238 -4.47 7.05 13.03
N PRO A 239 -5.50 6.49 12.40
CA PRO A 239 -6.20 7.15 11.30
C PRO A 239 -6.78 8.52 11.68
N GLN A 240 -7.33 8.65 12.88
CA GLN A 240 -7.86 9.91 13.39
C GLN A 240 -6.76 10.97 13.57
N ALA A 241 -5.61 10.56 14.12
CA ALA A 241 -4.45 11.46 14.27
C ALA A 241 -3.93 11.96 12.92
N ILE A 242 -3.89 11.11 11.89
CA ILE A 242 -3.51 11.50 10.52
C ILE A 242 -4.47 12.56 9.97
N ILE A 243 -5.77 12.34 10.12
CA ILE A 243 -6.80 13.31 9.67
C ILE A 243 -6.62 14.66 10.39
N ILE A 244 -6.47 14.65 11.72
CA ILE A 244 -6.30 15.87 12.51
C ILE A 244 -5.00 16.59 12.12
N ASN A 245 -3.89 15.88 11.95
CA ASN A 245 -2.63 16.44 11.51
C ASN A 245 -2.76 17.14 10.16
N ASN A 246 -3.42 16.51 9.19
CA ASN A 246 -3.66 17.08 7.89
C ASN A 246 -4.50 18.37 7.96
N PHE A 247 -5.58 18.38 8.76
CA PHE A 247 -6.37 19.59 8.98
C PHE A 247 -5.56 20.73 9.60
N ASN A 248 -4.70 20.42 10.56
CA ASN A 248 -3.84 21.42 11.20
C ASN A 248 -2.78 21.98 10.24
N TYR A 249 -2.29 21.17 9.31
CA TYR A 249 -1.33 21.60 8.31
C TYR A 249 -1.93 22.63 7.33
N PHE A 250 -3.18 22.44 6.91
CA PHE A 250 -3.86 23.35 5.98
C PHE A 250 -4.42 24.62 6.64
N LYS A 251 -4.38 24.72 7.96
CA LYS A 251 -4.80 25.94 8.70
C LYS A 251 -3.67 26.95 8.93
N LYS A 252 -2.44 26.56 8.63
CA LYS A 252 -1.25 27.42 8.71
C LYS A 252 -0.97 28.07 7.37
#